data_4a607353de6b9a618b3be654321314db
#
_entry.id   4a607353de6b9a618b3be654321314db
#
_cell.length_a   1.000
_cell.length_b   1.000
_cell.length_c   1.000
_cell.angle_alpha   90.00
_cell.angle_beta   90.00
_cell.angle_gamma   90.00
#
_symmetry.space_group_name_H-M   'P 1'
#
loop_
_entity.id
_entity.type
_entity.pdbx_description
1 polymer ?
#
loop_
_entity_poly.entity_id
_entity_poly.type
_entity_poly.pdbx_seq_one_letter_code
_entity_poly.pdbx_strand_id
1 'polypeptide(L)'
;RKEDLEVVKRLQEEFAAELAALRGRVEALEVRTATLEKQQFSTTTKLSGLVWFNRSTATSFDKNVQFEGIPFDGRTPSAAPGAGNFVRNAGRDAVTGRPIVLRVDEAQSTFSYLTWLTFNTSFTGRDNLVTQLAAGNGISPINEFASAGFFNSFGSPFTDQSAGPQNGSPAVVIHDLFYSFPLSDKVTVTVGPRVNWYRHFDFNRYTFFLTGASSFDSIGATQSNAIDRGSGAVIEWNISPKLRFAAAYLGENTEFLPSAVPGFNTSSDPRFGLFGGTYTATAELTFSPSNAFNLRLMYNYSRLQAVGGQVGGATGEPFPYGQLDAGPGFSVFTPGNNFPSDGGLQFASAHFLGVNFDWAISKGFGIFGRYGYGDVNLEPIDRKVNVQSFQAGLGFPDLFKKGALAVVTFLMPMDITRGRRFFAAGAGDGGTMYELEASYYFPVNDNIALVPAFYAIFNANNFDSNPNIYVFNMRTQFSF
;
A
#
# COMPACT_ATOMS: atom_id res chain seq x y z
N ARG A 1 16.34 36.08 70.39
CA ARG A 1 17.72 35.66 69.95
C ARG A 1 18.08 34.23 70.37
N LYS A 2 17.67 33.71 71.46
CA LYS A 2 17.77 32.28 71.80
C LYS A 2 16.62 31.52 71.17
N GLU A 3 15.42 32.08 71.14
CA GLU A 3 14.23 31.54 70.52
C GLU A 3 14.38 31.44 69.00
N ASP A 4 15.02 32.41 68.33
CA ASP A 4 15.31 32.39 66.91
C ASP A 4 16.25 31.23 66.56
N LEU A 5 17.20 30.90 67.42
CA LEU A 5 18.15 29.81 67.24
C LEU A 5 17.47 28.42 67.38
N GLU A 6 16.50 28.31 68.31
CA GLU A 6 15.71 27.08 68.47
C GLU A 6 14.74 26.86 67.32
N VAL A 7 14.15 27.92 66.78
CA VAL A 7 13.31 27.87 65.62
C VAL A 7 14.14 27.44 64.41
N VAL A 8 15.33 27.99 64.18
CA VAL A 8 16.24 27.63 63.13
C VAL A 8 16.70 26.17 63.22
N LYS A 9 17.01 25.69 64.43
CA LYS A 9 17.37 24.28 64.66
C LYS A 9 16.20 23.33 64.35
N ARG A 10 15.00 23.67 64.78
CA ARG A 10 13.80 22.86 64.50
C ARG A 10 13.48 22.81 62.98
N LEU A 11 13.59 23.96 62.30
CA LEU A 11 13.46 24.01 60.85
C LEU A 11 14.53 23.18 60.12
N GLN A 12 15.80 23.22 60.61
CA GLN A 12 16.87 22.38 60.08
C GLN A 12 16.60 20.88 60.24
N GLU A 13 16.03 20.49 61.38
CA GLU A 13 15.67 19.09 61.66
C GLU A 13 14.45 18.63 60.82
N GLU A 14 13.42 19.49 60.68
CA GLU A 14 12.26 19.21 59.80
C GLU A 14 12.66 19.12 58.34
N PHE A 15 13.49 20.04 57.83
CA PHE A 15 13.94 20.00 56.44
C PHE A 15 15.03 18.95 56.16
N ALA A 16 15.76 18.46 57.17
CA ALA A 16 16.79 17.46 57.00
C ALA A 16 16.23 16.13 56.46
N ALA A 17 15.04 15.72 56.91
CA ALA A 17 14.37 14.52 56.43
C ALA A 17 13.85 14.67 54.99
N GLU A 18 13.29 15.85 54.67
CA GLU A 18 12.83 16.14 53.31
C GLU A 18 14.01 16.26 52.31
N LEU A 19 15.10 16.92 52.72
CA LEU A 19 16.31 17.02 51.92
C LEU A 19 16.96 15.64 51.69
N ALA A 20 17.00 14.77 52.67
CA ALA A 20 17.49 13.40 52.52
C ALA A 20 16.61 12.58 51.57
N ALA A 21 15.28 12.70 51.65
CA ALA A 21 14.34 12.08 50.75
C ALA A 21 14.47 12.62 49.31
N LEU A 22 14.64 13.94 49.16
CA LEU A 22 14.84 14.60 47.87
C LEU A 22 16.16 14.16 47.21
N ARG A 23 17.23 14.09 48.00
CA ARG A 23 18.54 13.61 47.56
C ARG A 23 18.49 12.17 47.06
N GLY A 24 17.82 11.27 47.81
CA GLY A 24 17.64 9.89 47.39
C GLY A 24 16.81 9.77 46.09
N ARG A 25 15.82 10.66 45.89
CA ARG A 25 15.06 10.72 44.65
C ARG A 25 15.90 11.25 43.49
N VAL A 26 16.76 12.24 43.71
CA VAL A 26 17.66 12.77 42.67
C VAL A 26 18.68 11.71 42.28
N GLU A 27 19.33 11.05 43.22
CA GLU A 27 20.28 9.96 42.99
C GLU A 27 19.62 8.81 42.22
N ALA A 28 18.40 8.43 42.57
CA ALA A 28 17.63 7.40 41.85
C ALA A 28 17.28 7.83 40.40
N LEU A 29 16.96 9.12 40.21
CA LEU A 29 16.71 9.67 38.86
C LEU A 29 17.99 9.73 38.03
N GLU A 30 19.12 10.14 38.60
CA GLU A 30 20.42 10.17 37.94
C GLU A 30 20.83 8.75 37.47
N VAL A 31 20.68 7.74 38.32
CA VAL A 31 20.96 6.34 37.96
C VAL A 31 20.03 5.86 36.84
N ARG A 32 18.74 6.21 36.89
CA ARG A 32 17.79 5.86 35.84
C ARG A 32 18.11 6.59 34.54
N THR A 33 18.47 7.87 34.59
CA THR A 33 18.87 8.66 33.43
C THR A 33 20.14 8.09 32.79
N ALA A 34 21.16 7.80 33.59
CA ALA A 34 22.40 7.18 33.09
C ALA A 34 22.16 5.78 32.46
N THR A 35 21.21 5.02 33.02
CA THR A 35 20.82 3.72 32.45
C THR A 35 20.07 3.90 31.14
N LEU A 36 19.14 4.86 31.08
CA LEU A 36 18.40 5.19 29.85
C LEU A 36 19.34 5.70 28.74
N GLU A 37 20.29 6.56 29.08
CA GLU A 37 21.30 7.07 28.14
C GLU A 37 22.19 5.93 27.58
N LYS A 38 22.57 4.96 28.40
CA LYS A 38 23.34 3.78 27.96
C LYS A 38 22.55 2.81 27.10
N GLN A 39 21.23 2.75 27.29
CA GLN A 39 20.33 1.87 26.56
C GLN A 39 19.72 2.56 25.34
N GLN A 40 19.85 3.87 25.22
CA GLN A 40 19.30 4.64 24.13
C GLN A 40 20.14 4.42 22.86
N PHE A 41 19.51 3.91 21.81
CA PHE A 41 20.13 3.70 20.50
C PHE A 41 20.68 5.01 19.92
N SER A 42 19.95 6.11 20.08
CA SER A 42 20.34 7.47 19.67
C SER A 42 19.43 8.51 20.34
N THR A 43 19.97 9.70 20.60
CA THR A 43 19.19 10.84 21.10
C THR A 43 18.33 11.48 20.01
N THR A 44 18.71 11.31 18.74
CA THR A 44 18.06 11.91 17.57
C THR A 44 17.21 10.93 16.78
N THR A 45 17.46 9.62 16.93
CA THR A 45 16.78 8.58 16.17
C THR A 45 15.96 7.67 17.08
N LYS A 46 14.69 7.49 16.74
CA LYS A 46 13.77 6.53 17.38
C LYS A 46 13.55 5.36 16.42
N LEU A 47 13.72 4.14 16.93
CA LEU A 47 13.38 2.91 16.25
C LEU A 47 11.96 2.50 16.62
N SER A 48 11.16 2.12 15.61
CA SER A 48 9.89 1.42 15.78
C SER A 48 9.85 0.23 14.84
N GLY A 49 9.12 -0.80 15.21
CA GLY A 49 9.01 -2.02 14.43
C GLY A 49 7.61 -2.56 14.34
N LEU A 50 7.32 -3.18 13.20
CA LEU A 50 6.12 -3.99 12.95
C LEU A 50 6.56 -5.33 12.39
N VAL A 51 6.06 -6.41 12.98
CA VAL A 51 6.27 -7.77 12.48
C VAL A 51 4.92 -8.43 12.36
N TRP A 52 4.64 -9.03 11.21
CA TRP A 52 3.43 -9.78 10.96
C TRP A 52 3.74 -11.23 10.63
N PHE A 53 3.02 -12.13 11.27
CA PHE A 53 2.92 -13.52 10.85
C PHE A 53 1.54 -13.73 10.25
N ASN A 54 1.49 -14.17 9.00
CA ASN A 54 0.27 -14.37 8.25
C ASN A 54 0.11 -15.85 7.90
N ARG A 55 -0.96 -16.47 8.41
CA ARG A 55 -1.43 -17.75 7.88
C ARG A 55 -2.63 -17.49 6.99
N SER A 56 -2.54 -17.92 5.75
CA SER A 56 -3.58 -17.70 4.75
C SER A 56 -3.96 -19.00 4.05
N THR A 57 -5.24 -19.13 3.71
CA THR A 57 -5.81 -20.24 2.95
C THR A 57 -6.82 -19.67 1.99
N ALA A 58 -6.75 -20.07 0.73
CA ALA A 58 -7.77 -19.76 -0.27
C ALA A 58 -8.35 -21.05 -0.84
N THR A 59 -9.65 -21.06 -1.11
CA THR A 59 -10.33 -22.21 -1.68
C THR A 59 -11.48 -21.78 -2.58
N SER A 60 -11.71 -22.56 -3.62
CA SER A 60 -12.94 -22.54 -4.39
C SER A 60 -13.55 -23.94 -4.34
N PHE A 61 -14.80 -24.06 -3.86
CA PHE A 61 -15.43 -25.36 -3.69
C PHE A 61 -15.78 -26.04 -5.03
N ASP A 62 -16.02 -25.23 -6.06
CA ASP A 62 -16.44 -25.74 -7.37
C ASP A 62 -15.28 -26.04 -8.33
N LYS A 63 -14.03 -25.76 -7.90
CA LYS A 63 -12.82 -25.93 -8.71
C LYS A 63 -12.90 -25.19 -10.08
N ASN A 64 -11.86 -25.28 -10.91
CA ASN A 64 -11.83 -24.66 -12.24
C ASN A 64 -11.94 -23.13 -12.27
N VAL A 65 -11.29 -22.43 -11.36
CA VAL A 65 -11.20 -20.97 -11.44
C VAL A 65 -10.45 -20.57 -12.70
N GLN A 66 -11.10 -19.76 -13.53
CA GLN A 66 -10.54 -19.25 -14.78
C GLN A 66 -9.73 -17.99 -14.53
N PHE A 67 -8.60 -17.88 -15.21
CA PHE A 67 -7.77 -16.69 -15.22
C PHE A 67 -7.15 -16.49 -16.62
N GLU A 68 -6.63 -15.29 -16.88
CA GLU A 68 -6.06 -14.94 -18.17
C GLU A 68 -4.57 -15.26 -18.27
N GLY A 69 -4.18 -15.96 -19.30
CA GLY A 69 -2.80 -16.20 -19.68
C GLY A 69 -2.05 -17.12 -18.75
N ILE A 70 -0.72 -17.06 -18.82
CA ILE A 70 0.14 -17.80 -17.90
C ILE A 70 0.09 -17.11 -16.54
N PRO A 71 -0.24 -17.84 -15.44
CA PRO A 71 -0.26 -17.25 -14.12
C PRO A 71 1.09 -16.63 -13.82
N PHE A 72 1.06 -15.41 -13.31
CA PHE A 72 2.22 -14.81 -12.71
C PHE A 72 2.35 -15.39 -11.31
N ASP A 73 3.03 -16.50 -11.17
CA ASP A 73 3.22 -17.15 -9.88
C ASP A 73 4.47 -16.67 -9.14
N GLY A 74 5.24 -15.76 -9.74
CA GLY A 74 6.52 -15.29 -9.18
C GLY A 74 7.58 -16.39 -8.98
N ARG A 75 7.21 -17.64 -9.22
CA ARG A 75 8.05 -18.85 -9.01
C ARG A 75 8.65 -19.35 -10.30
N THR A 76 8.02 -19.09 -11.43
CA THR A 76 8.53 -19.48 -12.74
C THR A 76 9.43 -18.37 -13.28
N PRO A 77 10.76 -18.59 -13.36
CA PRO A 77 11.63 -17.65 -14.03
C PRO A 77 11.16 -17.50 -15.48
N SER A 78 10.98 -16.27 -15.94
CA SER A 78 10.85 -16.05 -17.38
C SER A 78 12.02 -16.72 -18.10
N ALA A 79 11.76 -17.45 -19.16
CA ALA A 79 12.81 -18.10 -19.95
C ALA A 79 13.74 -17.08 -20.64
N ALA A 80 13.44 -15.80 -20.59
CA ALA A 80 14.30 -14.74 -21.13
C ALA A 80 15.30 -14.26 -20.08
N PRO A 81 16.61 -14.37 -20.34
CA PRO A 81 17.63 -13.82 -19.46
C PRO A 81 17.42 -12.31 -19.27
N GLY A 82 17.26 -11.86 -18.03
CA GLY A 82 17.13 -10.46 -17.67
C GLY A 82 15.68 -9.92 -17.72
N ALA A 83 14.72 -10.67 -18.18
CA ALA A 83 13.30 -10.24 -18.16
C ALA A 83 12.67 -10.45 -16.78
N GLY A 84 13.23 -11.31 -15.95
CA GLY A 84 12.67 -11.63 -14.66
C GLY A 84 11.19 -12.05 -14.74
N ASN A 85 10.59 -12.28 -13.61
CA ASN A 85 9.16 -12.56 -13.49
C ASN A 85 8.29 -11.28 -13.63
N PHE A 86 8.86 -10.21 -14.11
CA PHE A 86 8.30 -8.87 -14.07
C PHE A 86 7.65 -8.41 -15.37
N VAL A 87 7.84 -9.17 -16.44
CA VAL A 87 7.12 -8.90 -17.69
C VAL A 87 5.85 -9.71 -17.68
N ARG A 88 4.73 -9.04 -17.64
CA ARG A 88 3.43 -9.68 -17.75
C ARG A 88 3.28 -10.27 -19.13
N ASN A 89 2.98 -11.54 -19.18
CA ASN A 89 2.58 -12.16 -20.43
C ASN A 89 1.16 -11.69 -20.77
N ALA A 90 0.94 -11.37 -22.03
CA ALA A 90 -0.37 -11.01 -22.51
C ALA A 90 -1.33 -12.21 -22.35
N GLY A 91 -2.34 -12.04 -21.52
CA GLY A 91 -3.37 -13.04 -21.29
C GLY A 91 -4.49 -13.01 -22.33
N ARG A 92 -4.31 -12.28 -23.46
CA ARG A 92 -5.32 -12.11 -24.48
C ARG A 92 -4.77 -12.41 -25.87
N ASP A 93 -5.64 -12.98 -26.70
CA ASP A 93 -5.40 -13.14 -28.12
C ASP A 93 -5.37 -11.76 -28.81
N ALA A 94 -4.27 -11.46 -29.49
CA ALA A 94 -4.02 -10.15 -30.08
C ALA A 94 -5.03 -9.79 -31.17
N VAL A 95 -5.56 -10.74 -31.92
CA VAL A 95 -6.49 -10.50 -33.01
C VAL A 95 -7.92 -10.34 -32.52
N THR A 96 -8.36 -11.23 -31.65
CA THR A 96 -9.75 -11.27 -31.20
C THR A 96 -10.01 -10.42 -29.96
N GLY A 97 -8.95 -10.10 -29.17
CA GLY A 97 -9.04 -9.44 -27.88
C GLY A 97 -9.71 -10.29 -26.79
N ARG A 98 -9.91 -11.60 -27.06
CA ARG A 98 -10.49 -12.52 -26.10
C ARG A 98 -9.44 -13.03 -25.12
N PRO A 99 -9.82 -13.34 -23.87
CA PRO A 99 -8.89 -13.92 -22.92
C PRO A 99 -8.41 -15.29 -23.37
N ILE A 100 -7.13 -15.56 -23.18
CA ILE A 100 -6.55 -16.91 -23.25
C ILE A 100 -6.78 -17.51 -21.87
N VAL A 101 -7.75 -18.42 -21.79
CA VAL A 101 -8.23 -18.92 -20.49
C VAL A 101 -7.40 -20.11 -20.03
N LEU A 102 -6.84 -20.00 -18.85
CA LEU A 102 -6.28 -21.10 -18.07
C LEU A 102 -7.17 -21.37 -16.85
N ARG A 103 -6.94 -22.50 -16.17
CA ARG A 103 -7.75 -22.90 -15.03
C ARG A 103 -6.87 -23.44 -13.91
N VAL A 104 -7.32 -23.20 -12.69
CA VAL A 104 -6.71 -23.72 -11.47
C VAL A 104 -7.79 -24.27 -10.54
N ASP A 105 -7.49 -25.36 -9.85
CA ASP A 105 -8.44 -26.08 -9.01
C ASP A 105 -8.25 -25.82 -7.53
N GLU A 106 -7.01 -25.60 -7.09
CA GLU A 106 -6.68 -25.51 -5.68
C GLU A 106 -5.44 -24.69 -5.41
N ALA A 107 -5.36 -24.17 -4.19
CA ALA A 107 -4.18 -23.49 -3.66
C ALA A 107 -3.82 -24.07 -2.29
N GLN A 108 -2.53 -24.13 -1.98
CA GLN A 108 -2.04 -24.57 -0.69
C GLN A 108 -2.06 -23.45 0.35
N SER A 109 -2.28 -23.79 1.61
CA SER A 109 -2.18 -22.83 2.71
C SER A 109 -0.74 -22.38 2.89
N THR A 110 -0.57 -21.08 3.15
CA THR A 110 0.74 -20.48 3.39
C THR A 110 0.89 -19.98 4.83
N PHE A 111 2.14 -19.90 5.28
CA PHE A 111 2.51 -19.22 6.52
C PHE A 111 3.73 -18.36 6.22
N SER A 112 3.54 -17.05 6.27
CA SER A 112 4.52 -16.05 5.83
C SER A 112 4.73 -14.98 6.89
N TYR A 113 5.77 -14.15 6.70
CA TYR A 113 6.03 -12.99 7.56
C TYR A 113 6.32 -11.75 6.73
N LEU A 114 6.10 -10.60 7.38
CA LEU A 114 6.57 -9.29 6.94
C LEU A 114 7.12 -8.54 8.14
N THR A 115 8.27 -7.89 7.98
CA THR A 115 8.90 -7.08 9.01
C THR A 115 9.19 -5.70 8.46
N TRP A 116 8.79 -4.67 9.19
CA TRP A 116 9.19 -3.28 8.96
C TRP A 116 9.93 -2.74 10.16
N LEU A 117 11.12 -2.16 9.91
CA LEU A 117 11.91 -1.45 10.92
C LEU A 117 12.04 0.01 10.45
N THR A 118 11.48 0.92 11.22
CA THR A 118 11.44 2.34 10.87
C THR A 118 12.29 3.16 11.82
N PHE A 119 13.28 3.84 11.27
CA PHE A 119 14.10 4.82 11.94
C PHE A 119 13.52 6.20 11.66
N ASN A 120 13.12 6.90 12.72
CA ASN A 120 12.65 8.27 12.68
C ASN A 120 13.71 9.17 13.30
N THR A 121 14.40 9.96 12.50
CA THR A 121 15.50 10.82 12.92
C THR A 121 15.11 12.28 12.80
N SER A 122 15.14 13.02 13.91
CA SER A 122 14.90 14.46 13.93
C SER A 122 16.18 15.21 14.26
N PHE A 123 16.48 16.25 13.49
CA PHE A 123 17.66 17.11 13.70
C PHE A 123 17.30 18.42 14.41
N THR A 124 16.07 18.87 14.27
CA THR A 124 15.58 20.16 14.78
C THR A 124 14.47 20.02 15.81
N GLY A 125 13.99 18.80 16.06
CA GLY A 125 12.82 18.52 16.91
C GLY A 125 11.47 18.73 16.21
N ARG A 126 11.45 19.26 14.97
CA ARG A 126 10.23 19.52 14.18
C ARG A 126 10.27 18.85 12.80
N ASP A 127 11.36 18.24 12.45
CA ASP A 127 11.61 17.53 11.19
C ASP A 127 11.68 16.02 11.41
N ASN A 128 11.64 15.25 10.34
CA ASN A 128 11.76 13.81 10.41
C ASN A 128 12.40 13.24 9.13
N LEU A 129 13.57 12.65 9.26
CA LEU A 129 14.14 11.76 8.27
C LEU A 129 13.63 10.34 8.56
N VAL A 130 12.83 9.81 7.67
CA VAL A 130 12.31 8.43 7.75
C VAL A 130 13.21 7.53 6.92
N THR A 131 13.72 6.48 7.54
CA THR A 131 14.37 5.35 6.86
C THR A 131 13.66 4.08 7.32
N GLN A 132 12.92 3.44 6.42
CA GLN A 132 12.25 2.18 6.72
C GLN A 132 12.92 1.04 5.96
N LEU A 133 13.32 0.02 6.71
CA LEU A 133 13.76 -1.26 6.19
C LEU A 133 12.58 -2.22 6.19
N ALA A 134 12.46 -3.01 5.14
CA ALA A 134 11.44 -4.04 5.03
C ALA A 134 12.05 -5.37 4.59
N ALA A 135 11.54 -6.45 5.13
CA ALA A 135 11.84 -7.81 4.72
C ALA A 135 10.63 -8.70 4.93
N GLY A 136 10.39 -9.61 4.00
CA GLY A 136 9.28 -10.54 4.10
C GLY A 136 9.45 -11.72 3.16
N ASN A 137 8.60 -12.70 3.33
CA ASN A 137 8.52 -13.83 2.43
C ASN A 137 7.07 -14.27 2.25
N GLY A 138 6.82 -15.00 1.21
CA GLY A 138 5.54 -15.62 0.98
C GLY A 138 4.82 -15.07 -0.25
N ILE A 139 3.84 -15.84 -0.63
CA ILE A 139 2.88 -15.53 -1.70
C ILE A 139 1.53 -15.96 -1.14
N SER A 140 0.52 -15.11 -1.28
CA SER A 140 -0.82 -15.47 -0.82
C SER A 140 -1.41 -16.61 -1.65
N PRO A 141 -2.13 -17.55 -1.04
CA PRO A 141 -2.81 -18.61 -1.77
C PRO A 141 -3.77 -18.11 -2.84
N ILE A 142 -4.32 -16.90 -2.70
CA ILE A 142 -5.21 -16.32 -3.70
C ILE A 142 -4.48 -16.05 -5.03
N ASN A 143 -3.16 -15.88 -5.02
CA ASN A 143 -2.36 -15.67 -6.23
C ASN A 143 -2.39 -16.85 -7.19
N GLU A 144 -2.76 -18.04 -6.73
CA GLU A 144 -3.00 -19.18 -7.62
C GLU A 144 -4.27 -18.98 -8.47
N PHE A 145 -5.24 -18.23 -7.94
CA PHE A 145 -6.53 -18.00 -8.58
C PHE A 145 -6.63 -16.67 -9.34
N ALA A 146 -5.76 -15.71 -9.05
CA ALA A 146 -5.84 -14.38 -9.62
C ALA A 146 -4.92 -14.22 -10.82
N SER A 147 -5.35 -13.47 -11.83
CA SER A 147 -4.65 -13.31 -13.09
C SER A 147 -3.88 -12.02 -13.25
N ALA A 148 -3.81 -11.17 -12.24
CA ALA A 148 -3.18 -9.88 -12.38
C ALA A 148 -2.22 -9.52 -11.27
N GLY A 149 -1.11 -8.90 -11.65
CA GLY A 149 -0.24 -8.12 -10.79
C GLY A 149 0.81 -8.89 -10.03
N PHE A 150 1.78 -8.12 -9.58
CA PHE A 150 2.84 -8.56 -8.67
C PHE A 150 2.31 -8.84 -7.28
N PHE A 151 1.37 -8.03 -6.84
CA PHE A 151 0.80 -8.03 -5.51
C PHE A 151 -0.65 -8.40 -5.50
N ASN A 152 -1.11 -9.02 -6.58
CA ASN A 152 -2.46 -9.47 -6.56
C ASN A 152 -3.47 -8.39 -6.26
N SER A 153 -3.52 -7.48 -7.14
CA SER A 153 -4.30 -6.28 -7.03
C SER A 153 -5.80 -6.50 -7.19
N PHE A 154 -6.25 -7.74 -7.36
CA PHE A 154 -7.66 -8.08 -7.50
C PHE A 154 -8.10 -8.96 -6.34
N GLY A 155 -8.53 -8.34 -5.25
CA GLY A 155 -9.14 -9.04 -4.14
C GLY A 155 -8.21 -9.90 -3.29
N SER A 156 -6.92 -9.58 -3.25
CA SER A 156 -6.01 -10.32 -2.38
C SER A 156 -5.93 -9.70 -1.00
N PRO A 157 -5.88 -10.53 0.04
CA PRO A 157 -5.50 -10.04 1.35
C PRO A 157 -4.08 -9.46 1.28
N PHE A 158 -3.85 -8.37 2.02
CA PHE A 158 -2.54 -7.76 2.20
C PHE A 158 -1.61 -8.68 3.00
N THR A 159 -1.29 -9.82 2.45
CA THR A 159 -0.45 -10.86 3.07
C THR A 159 0.84 -11.09 2.31
N ASP A 160 0.95 -10.53 1.10
CA ASP A 160 1.96 -10.85 0.11
C ASP A 160 3.13 -9.91 0.07
N GLN A 161 3.31 -9.11 1.07
CA GLN A 161 4.42 -8.20 1.09
C GLN A 161 5.74 -8.93 1.27
N SER A 162 6.20 -9.51 0.20
CA SER A 162 7.63 -9.80 0.10
C SER A 162 8.32 -8.49 -0.26
N ALA A 163 8.98 -7.89 0.71
CA ALA A 163 9.86 -6.77 0.46
C ALA A 163 11.16 -7.30 -0.13
N GLY A 164 11.28 -7.31 -1.43
CA GLY A 164 12.50 -7.74 -2.10
C GLY A 164 12.31 -7.82 -3.60
N PRO A 165 13.40 -7.82 -4.36
CA PRO A 165 13.35 -7.78 -5.82
C PRO A 165 12.75 -9.04 -6.47
N GLN A 166 12.34 -10.00 -5.68
CA GLN A 166 11.71 -11.24 -6.13
C GLN A 166 10.72 -11.72 -5.09
N ASN A 167 9.57 -12.22 -5.50
CA ASN A 167 8.62 -12.88 -4.65
C ASN A 167 9.30 -13.99 -3.84
N GLY A 168 9.13 -13.98 -2.52
CA GLY A 168 9.76 -14.94 -1.63
C GLY A 168 11.24 -14.68 -1.33
N SER A 169 11.84 -13.61 -1.86
CA SER A 169 13.22 -13.25 -1.51
C SER A 169 13.28 -12.71 -0.07
N PRO A 170 14.15 -13.24 0.79
CA PRO A 170 14.35 -12.73 2.15
C PRO A 170 15.21 -11.46 2.20
N ALA A 171 15.44 -10.80 1.07
CA ALA A 171 16.28 -9.61 1.01
C ALA A 171 15.68 -8.47 1.84
N VAL A 172 16.57 -7.78 2.59
CA VAL A 172 16.21 -6.54 3.27
C VAL A 172 16.35 -5.38 2.28
N VAL A 173 15.31 -4.59 2.16
CA VAL A 173 15.28 -3.44 1.25
C VAL A 173 15.04 -2.14 2.01
N ILE A 174 15.47 -1.02 1.46
CA ILE A 174 15.04 0.30 1.89
C ILE A 174 13.65 0.54 1.30
N HIS A 175 12.64 0.49 2.15
CA HIS A 175 11.24 0.57 1.77
C HIS A 175 10.77 2.02 1.62
N ASP A 176 10.99 2.84 2.65
CA ASP A 176 10.77 4.29 2.61
C ASP A 176 12.08 5.03 2.89
N LEU A 177 12.33 6.13 2.18
CA LEU A 177 13.44 7.03 2.45
C LEU A 177 13.07 8.45 2.03
N PHE A 178 12.77 9.28 3.02
CA PHE A 178 12.36 10.66 2.77
C PHE A 178 12.60 11.55 4.00
N TYR A 179 12.64 12.85 3.77
CA TYR A 179 12.78 13.87 4.79
C TYR A 179 11.59 14.82 4.77
N SER A 180 10.94 14.97 5.90
CA SER A 180 9.79 15.86 6.11
C SER A 180 10.15 16.99 7.06
N PHE A 181 9.83 18.23 6.68
CA PHE A 181 10.08 19.39 7.50
C PHE A 181 8.97 20.43 7.38
N PRO A 182 8.67 21.19 8.45
CA PRO A 182 7.72 22.27 8.40
C PRO A 182 8.32 23.48 7.68
N LEU A 183 7.65 23.92 6.62
CA LEU A 183 7.94 25.21 5.97
C LEU A 183 7.31 26.37 6.75
N SER A 184 6.18 26.10 7.41
CA SER A 184 5.49 26.96 8.36
C SER A 184 4.68 26.11 9.33
N ASP A 185 3.96 26.73 10.29
CA ASP A 185 3.07 26.00 11.21
C ASP A 185 1.87 25.34 10.48
N LYS A 186 1.61 25.71 9.24
CA LYS A 186 0.52 25.17 8.42
C LYS A 186 0.96 24.34 7.22
N VAL A 187 2.23 24.41 6.86
CA VAL A 187 2.75 23.78 5.64
C VAL A 187 3.91 22.87 5.99
N THR A 188 3.77 21.60 5.62
CA THR A 188 4.82 20.59 5.68
C THR A 188 5.24 20.21 4.28
N VAL A 189 6.54 20.08 4.06
CA VAL A 189 7.14 19.58 2.83
C VAL A 189 7.86 18.28 3.11
N THR A 190 7.62 17.27 2.29
CA THR A 190 8.33 16.00 2.28
C THR A 190 9.06 15.85 0.96
N VAL A 191 10.33 15.48 1.01
CA VAL A 191 11.17 15.24 -0.17
C VAL A 191 11.96 13.96 0.02
N GLY A 192 12.16 13.21 -1.04
CA GLY A 192 12.98 11.99 -0.92
C GLY A 192 13.03 11.17 -2.18
N PRO A 193 13.95 10.20 -2.23
CA PRO A 193 14.03 9.25 -3.33
C PRO A 193 12.96 8.15 -3.26
N ARG A 194 12.38 7.89 -2.07
CA ARG A 194 11.34 6.88 -1.84
C ARG A 194 10.28 7.43 -0.88
N VAL A 195 9.49 8.37 -1.38
CA VAL A 195 8.33 8.91 -0.67
C VAL A 195 7.17 7.95 -0.87
N ASN A 196 6.62 7.47 0.22
CA ASN A 196 5.48 6.57 0.21
C ASN A 196 4.19 7.37 0.02
N TRP A 197 3.50 7.17 -1.10
CA TRP A 197 2.28 7.86 -1.46
C TRP A 197 1.17 7.69 -0.40
N TYR A 198 1.00 6.49 0.14
CA TYR A 198 -0.04 6.16 1.11
C TYR A 198 0.11 6.85 2.47
N ARG A 199 1.27 7.43 2.75
CA ARG A 199 1.48 8.23 3.96
C ARG A 199 0.89 9.63 3.88
N HIS A 200 0.46 10.07 2.70
CA HIS A 200 0.06 11.46 2.44
C HIS A 200 -1.36 11.59 1.90
N PHE A 201 -1.89 10.55 1.27
CA PHE A 201 -3.16 10.59 0.53
C PHE A 201 -4.10 9.45 0.91
N ASP A 202 -5.38 9.63 0.59
CA ASP A 202 -6.46 8.65 0.68
C ASP A 202 -6.66 8.03 2.07
N PHE A 203 -6.37 8.76 3.12
CA PHE A 203 -6.61 8.29 4.48
C PHE A 203 -8.08 7.91 4.69
N ASN A 204 -8.30 6.82 5.42
CA ASN A 204 -9.62 6.43 5.86
C ASN A 204 -9.52 5.78 7.24
N ARG A 205 -10.43 6.13 8.13
CA ARG A 205 -10.43 5.69 9.52
C ARG A 205 -10.57 4.18 9.69
N TYR A 206 -11.21 3.51 8.75
CA TYR A 206 -11.63 2.11 8.87
C TYR A 206 -10.85 1.16 7.97
N THR A 207 -10.08 1.65 7.02
CA THR A 207 -9.38 0.83 6.03
C THR A 207 -7.88 1.06 6.02
N PHE A 208 -7.28 1.02 7.17
CA PHE A 208 -5.83 1.16 7.28
C PHE A 208 -5.19 -0.21 7.55
N PHE A 209 -4.21 -0.60 6.75
CA PHE A 209 -3.60 -1.94 6.81
C PHE A 209 -2.94 -2.28 8.15
N LEU A 210 -2.60 -1.29 8.97
CA LEU A 210 -2.05 -1.51 10.32
C LEU A 210 -3.12 -1.93 11.33
N THR A 211 -4.38 -1.60 11.08
CA THR A 211 -5.51 -1.88 11.98
C THR A 211 -6.42 -3.00 11.50
N GLY A 212 -6.11 -3.59 10.35
CA GLY A 212 -6.90 -4.67 9.78
C GLY A 212 -6.06 -5.57 8.88
N ALA A 213 -6.57 -6.72 8.51
CA ALA A 213 -6.03 -7.57 7.48
C ALA A 213 -6.89 -7.45 6.22
N SER A 214 -7.27 -6.23 5.87
CA SER A 214 -8.02 -5.93 4.66
C SER A 214 -7.22 -6.32 3.41
N SER A 215 -7.90 -6.58 2.31
CA SER A 215 -7.24 -6.76 1.03
C SER A 215 -6.52 -5.48 0.61
N PHE A 216 -5.60 -5.60 -0.31
CA PHE A 216 -4.91 -4.43 -0.85
C PHE A 216 -5.90 -3.47 -1.53
N ASP A 217 -6.92 -4.00 -2.20
CA ASP A 217 -7.94 -3.22 -2.89
C ASP A 217 -8.82 -2.40 -1.94
N SER A 218 -8.95 -2.81 -0.69
CA SER A 218 -9.81 -2.12 0.28
C SER A 218 -9.10 -1.08 1.14
N ILE A 219 -7.76 -1.09 1.18
CA ILE A 219 -7.00 -0.19 2.06
C ILE A 219 -6.68 1.17 1.45
N GLY A 220 -6.95 1.37 0.18
CA GLY A 220 -6.69 2.65 -0.48
C GLY A 220 -7.30 2.73 -1.87
N ALA A 221 -7.11 3.86 -2.52
CA ALA A 221 -7.49 4.06 -3.91
C ALA A 221 -6.43 3.46 -4.85
N THR A 222 -6.21 2.16 -4.74
CA THR A 222 -5.16 1.44 -5.45
C THR A 222 -5.23 1.58 -6.96
N GLN A 223 -6.44 1.76 -7.50
CA GLN A 223 -6.63 2.00 -8.94
C GLN A 223 -6.26 3.41 -9.39
N SER A 224 -6.21 4.36 -8.48
CA SER A 224 -5.95 5.76 -8.81
C SER A 224 -4.47 6.14 -8.72
N ASN A 225 -3.62 5.21 -8.29
CA ASN A 225 -2.21 5.46 -8.10
C ASN A 225 -1.34 4.44 -8.87
N ALA A 226 -0.44 4.94 -9.70
CA ALA A 226 0.51 4.11 -10.45
C ALA A 226 1.84 3.89 -9.71
N ILE A 227 2.04 4.56 -8.59
CA ILE A 227 3.32 4.59 -7.86
C ILE A 227 3.06 4.44 -6.38
N ASP A 228 3.54 3.35 -5.82
CA ASP A 228 3.53 3.12 -4.38
C ASP A 228 4.60 3.99 -3.69
N ARG A 229 5.82 3.97 -4.22
CA ARG A 229 6.95 4.77 -3.73
C ARG A 229 7.66 5.45 -4.88
N GLY A 230 7.94 6.74 -4.71
CA GLY A 230 8.54 7.52 -5.77
C GLY A 230 9.54 8.57 -5.29
N SER A 231 10.40 8.98 -6.23
CA SER A 231 11.31 10.10 -6.04
C SER A 231 10.59 11.41 -6.32
N GLY A 232 10.62 12.31 -5.36
CA GLY A 232 9.97 13.61 -5.57
C GLY A 232 9.63 14.33 -4.29
N ALA A 233 8.51 15.03 -4.32
CA ALA A 233 8.07 15.89 -3.23
C ALA A 233 6.56 15.82 -3.00
N VAL A 234 6.18 16.02 -1.75
CA VAL A 234 4.80 16.22 -1.29
C VAL A 234 4.75 17.54 -0.51
N ILE A 235 3.71 18.32 -0.74
CA ILE A 235 3.35 19.47 0.07
C ILE A 235 2.00 19.22 0.72
N GLU A 236 1.92 19.45 2.02
CA GLU A 236 0.70 19.33 2.82
C GLU A 236 0.42 20.67 3.47
N TRP A 237 -0.76 21.23 3.20
CA TRP A 237 -1.18 22.54 3.67
C TRP A 237 -2.46 22.44 4.48
N ASN A 238 -2.38 22.67 5.78
CA ASN A 238 -3.52 22.84 6.68
C ASN A 238 -4.08 24.26 6.55
N ILE A 239 -4.92 24.47 5.54
CA ILE A 239 -5.53 25.77 5.22
C ILE A 239 -6.30 26.30 6.44
N SER A 240 -7.08 25.41 7.06
CA SER A 240 -7.84 25.67 8.29
C SER A 240 -7.96 24.36 9.11
N PRO A 241 -8.48 24.40 10.34
CA PRO A 241 -8.76 23.17 11.11
C PRO A 241 -9.72 22.19 10.42
N LYS A 242 -10.45 22.64 9.40
CA LYS A 242 -11.44 21.84 8.68
C LYS A 242 -11.04 21.52 7.24
N LEU A 243 -9.98 22.09 6.75
CA LEU A 243 -9.60 22.00 5.33
C LEU A 243 -8.10 21.78 5.19
N ARG A 244 -7.72 20.63 4.63
CA ARG A 244 -6.33 20.27 4.26
C ARG A 244 -6.26 20.12 2.74
N PHE A 245 -5.18 20.62 2.17
CA PHE A 245 -4.79 20.36 0.79
C PHE A 245 -3.45 19.63 0.80
N ALA A 246 -3.32 18.61 -0.05
CA ALA A 246 -2.05 17.94 -0.29
C ALA A 246 -1.81 17.82 -1.80
N ALA A 247 -0.56 17.98 -2.22
CA ALA A 247 -0.17 17.75 -3.59
C ALA A 247 1.21 17.09 -3.65
N ALA A 248 1.42 16.24 -4.63
CA ALA A 248 2.67 15.53 -4.85
C ALA A 248 3.04 15.45 -6.32
N TYR A 249 4.35 15.35 -6.56
CA TYR A 249 4.93 14.78 -7.77
C TYR A 249 5.90 13.69 -7.36
N LEU A 250 5.68 12.46 -7.87
CA LEU A 250 6.50 11.29 -7.57
C LEU A 250 6.85 10.57 -8.88
N GLY A 251 8.14 10.51 -9.20
CA GLY A 251 8.69 9.64 -10.24
C GLY A 251 8.93 8.25 -9.70
N GLU A 252 8.61 7.22 -10.46
CA GLU A 252 8.66 5.82 -10.05
C GLU A 252 10.06 5.42 -9.52
N ASN A 253 10.12 4.87 -8.31
CA ASN A 253 11.33 4.36 -7.68
C ASN A 253 11.01 3.28 -6.64
N THR A 254 10.51 2.16 -7.13
CA THR A 254 10.05 1.06 -6.30
C THR A 254 11.18 0.06 -6.00
N GLU A 255 11.30 -0.38 -4.76
CA GLU A 255 12.33 -1.30 -4.30
C GLU A 255 12.12 -2.75 -4.74
N PHE A 256 10.90 -3.11 -5.10
CA PHE A 256 10.54 -4.48 -5.44
C PHE A 256 11.07 -4.94 -6.80
N LEU A 257 11.52 -4.01 -7.61
CA LEU A 257 11.88 -4.28 -8.99
C LEU A 257 13.38 -4.11 -9.20
N PRO A 258 14.07 -5.09 -9.81
CA PRO A 258 15.47 -4.94 -10.14
C PRO A 258 15.68 -3.75 -11.08
N SER A 259 16.68 -2.94 -10.82
CA SER A 259 17.06 -1.81 -11.68
C SER A 259 17.43 -2.22 -13.13
N ALA A 260 17.71 -3.51 -13.33
CA ALA A 260 17.98 -4.08 -14.65
C ALA A 260 16.71 -4.30 -15.51
N VAL A 261 15.52 -4.25 -14.90
CA VAL A 261 14.26 -4.38 -15.66
C VAL A 261 13.91 -3.04 -16.28
N PRO A 262 13.85 -2.92 -17.62
CA PRO A 262 13.50 -1.68 -18.27
C PRO A 262 12.11 -1.20 -17.84
N GLY A 263 11.97 0.12 -17.60
CA GLY A 263 10.70 0.76 -17.25
C GLY A 263 10.40 0.83 -15.75
N PHE A 264 11.22 0.20 -14.90
CA PHE A 264 11.12 0.28 -13.46
C PHE A 264 12.30 1.04 -12.85
N ASN A 265 12.12 1.62 -11.65
CA ASN A 265 13.10 2.49 -11.02
C ASN A 265 13.56 3.64 -11.95
N THR A 266 12.63 4.16 -12.75
CA THR A 266 12.95 5.07 -13.83
C THR A 266 13.49 6.39 -13.34
N SER A 267 13.06 6.86 -12.17
CA SER A 267 13.53 8.12 -11.60
C SER A 267 15.00 8.10 -11.19
N SER A 268 15.57 6.94 -10.92
CA SER A 268 17.00 6.75 -10.59
C SER A 268 17.85 6.30 -11.80
N ASP A 269 17.22 6.07 -12.94
CA ASP A 269 17.91 5.68 -14.17
C ASP A 269 18.18 6.91 -15.06
N PRO A 270 19.43 7.24 -15.40
CA PRO A 270 19.75 8.44 -16.19
C PRO A 270 19.17 8.42 -17.61
N ARG A 271 18.70 7.28 -18.10
CA ARG A 271 18.02 7.19 -19.40
C ARG A 271 16.64 7.82 -19.37
N PHE A 272 15.98 7.85 -18.22
CA PHE A 272 14.62 8.36 -18.04
C PHE A 272 14.57 9.53 -17.06
N GLY A 273 15.29 9.41 -15.95
CA GLY A 273 15.37 10.44 -14.93
C GLY A 273 14.02 10.70 -14.24
N LEU A 274 14.00 11.77 -13.47
CA LEU A 274 12.85 12.10 -12.60
C LEU A 274 11.55 12.37 -13.39
N PHE A 275 11.64 12.85 -14.64
CA PHE A 275 10.49 13.32 -15.41
C PHE A 275 10.20 12.52 -16.69
N GLY A 276 11.13 11.69 -17.13
CA GLY A 276 11.02 10.97 -18.41
C GLY A 276 10.38 9.61 -18.33
N GLY A 277 10.35 9.00 -17.14
CA GLY A 277 9.78 7.67 -16.88
C GLY A 277 8.31 7.69 -16.46
N THR A 278 7.92 6.68 -15.69
CA THR A 278 6.63 6.63 -15.01
C THR A 278 6.61 7.63 -13.85
N TYR A 279 5.55 8.41 -13.74
CA TYR A 279 5.34 9.33 -12.62
C TYR A 279 3.85 9.55 -12.35
N THR A 280 3.55 9.99 -11.14
CA THR A 280 2.21 10.42 -10.73
C THR A 280 2.28 11.82 -10.13
N ALA A 281 1.35 12.69 -10.55
CA ALA A 281 1.05 13.95 -9.91
C ALA A 281 -0.32 13.83 -9.22
N THR A 282 -0.35 14.04 -7.92
CA THR A 282 -1.55 13.89 -7.08
C THR A 282 -1.95 15.22 -6.47
N ALA A 283 -3.24 15.48 -6.40
CA ALA A 283 -3.82 16.56 -5.60
C ALA A 283 -5.02 16.03 -4.81
N GLU A 284 -5.08 16.31 -3.51
CA GLU A 284 -6.18 15.91 -2.63
C GLU A 284 -6.65 17.08 -1.79
N LEU A 285 -7.96 17.28 -1.73
CA LEU A 285 -8.63 18.20 -0.82
C LEU A 285 -9.40 17.40 0.21
N THR A 286 -9.02 17.53 1.48
CA THR A 286 -9.73 16.92 2.62
C THR A 286 -10.56 17.96 3.35
N PHE A 287 -11.87 17.70 3.47
CA PHE A 287 -12.82 18.50 4.24
C PHE A 287 -13.27 17.72 5.48
N SER A 288 -12.97 18.25 6.67
CA SER A 288 -13.29 17.66 7.97
C SER A 288 -14.11 18.66 8.79
N PRO A 289 -15.44 18.77 8.56
CA PRO A 289 -16.28 19.74 9.28
C PRO A 289 -16.34 19.47 10.79
N SER A 290 -16.08 18.21 11.18
CA SER A 290 -16.00 17.75 12.57
C SER A 290 -15.01 16.60 12.69
N ASN A 291 -14.65 16.20 13.90
CA ASN A 291 -13.83 15.02 14.17
C ASN A 291 -14.52 13.69 13.78
N ALA A 292 -15.83 13.73 13.51
CA ALA A 292 -16.61 12.56 13.18
C ALA A 292 -16.68 12.28 11.66
N PHE A 293 -16.48 13.28 10.81
CA PHE A 293 -16.67 13.14 9.36
C PHE A 293 -15.51 13.72 8.58
N ASN A 294 -15.05 12.97 7.60
CA ASN A 294 -14.05 13.39 6.61
C ASN A 294 -14.56 13.08 5.20
N LEU A 295 -14.35 14.03 4.31
CA LEU A 295 -14.54 13.86 2.86
C LEU A 295 -13.27 14.25 2.14
N ARG A 296 -12.80 13.41 1.23
CA ARG A 296 -11.60 13.64 0.42
C ARG A 296 -11.97 13.58 -1.06
N LEU A 297 -11.50 14.57 -1.78
CA LEU A 297 -11.60 14.63 -3.24
C LEU A 297 -10.18 14.60 -3.78
N MET A 298 -9.89 13.62 -4.63
CA MET A 298 -8.55 13.37 -5.15
C MET A 298 -8.56 13.37 -6.67
N TYR A 299 -7.50 13.92 -7.23
CA TYR A 299 -7.17 13.82 -8.64
C TYR A 299 -5.75 13.34 -8.81
N ASN A 300 -5.56 12.33 -9.65
CA ASN A 300 -4.24 11.85 -10.08
C ASN A 300 -4.09 12.00 -11.58
N TYR A 301 -2.94 12.50 -12.00
CA TYR A 301 -2.44 12.35 -13.36
C TYR A 301 -1.21 11.45 -13.32
N SER A 302 -1.22 10.39 -14.11
CA SER A 302 -0.06 9.50 -14.22
C SER A 302 0.38 9.37 -15.67
N ARG A 303 1.69 9.40 -15.88
CA ARG A 303 2.32 8.94 -17.10
C ARG A 303 2.92 7.57 -16.84
N LEU A 304 2.56 6.60 -17.64
CA LEU A 304 3.00 5.22 -17.53
C LEU A 304 3.91 4.90 -18.71
N GLN A 305 5.16 4.59 -18.43
CA GLN A 305 6.08 4.17 -19.46
C GLN A 305 5.80 2.73 -19.90
N ALA A 306 5.87 2.48 -21.18
CA ALA A 306 5.73 1.13 -21.70
C ALA A 306 7.00 0.30 -21.50
N VAL A 307 6.81 -0.98 -21.21
CA VAL A 307 7.86 -2.00 -21.17
C VAL A 307 7.42 -3.17 -22.03
N GLY A 308 8.21 -3.50 -23.06
CA GLY A 308 7.85 -4.57 -23.97
C GLY A 308 6.50 -4.38 -24.67
N GLY A 309 6.11 -3.12 -24.91
CA GLY A 309 4.82 -2.80 -25.52
C GLY A 309 3.62 -2.85 -24.57
N GLN A 310 3.85 -2.98 -23.27
CA GLN A 310 2.80 -2.96 -22.25
C GLN A 310 3.00 -1.77 -21.31
N VAL A 311 1.92 -1.21 -20.80
CA VAL A 311 1.94 -0.14 -19.79
C VAL A 311 1.18 -0.60 -18.55
N GLY A 312 1.61 -0.11 -17.39
CA GLY A 312 0.93 -0.42 -16.12
C GLY A 312 1.67 0.16 -14.92
N GLY A 313 1.08 0.03 -13.75
CA GLY A 313 1.73 0.40 -12.49
C GLY A 313 2.95 -0.44 -12.21
N ALA A 314 3.98 0.15 -11.64
CA ALA A 314 5.26 -0.49 -11.42
C ALA A 314 5.20 -1.62 -10.39
N THR A 315 4.35 -1.48 -9.39
CA THR A 315 4.23 -2.42 -8.26
C THR A 315 3.18 -3.48 -8.44
N GLY A 316 2.49 -3.50 -9.57
CA GLY A 316 1.36 -4.41 -9.74
C GLY A 316 0.09 -3.92 -9.10
N GLU A 317 0.03 -2.67 -8.72
CA GLU A 317 -1.20 -2.01 -8.36
C GLU A 317 -2.21 -2.10 -9.50
N PRO A 318 -3.54 -2.18 -9.25
CA PRO A 318 -4.54 -2.44 -10.27
C PRO A 318 -4.76 -1.25 -11.18
N PHE A 319 -3.69 -0.67 -11.64
CA PHE A 319 -3.75 0.32 -12.68
C PHE A 319 -4.04 -0.38 -14.01
N PRO A 320 -4.95 0.14 -14.85
CA PRO A 320 -5.29 -0.53 -16.10
C PRO A 320 -4.07 -0.67 -16.98
N TYR A 321 -3.66 -1.89 -17.19
CA TYR A 321 -2.54 -2.22 -18.05
C TYR A 321 -3.02 -2.26 -19.48
N GLY A 322 -2.48 -1.36 -20.28
CA GLY A 322 -2.67 -1.42 -21.71
C GLY A 322 -1.81 -2.52 -22.31
N GLN A 323 -2.42 -3.35 -23.10
CA GLN A 323 -1.73 -4.23 -24.03
C GLN A 323 -1.78 -3.61 -25.41
N LEU A 324 -0.66 -3.67 -26.11
CA LEU A 324 -0.70 -3.40 -27.51
C LEU A 324 -1.34 -4.52 -28.27
N ASP A 325 -2.57 -4.30 -28.62
CA ASP A 325 -3.06 -4.78 -29.88
C ASP A 325 -3.80 -3.65 -30.57
N ALA A 326 -3.10 -3.00 -31.44
CA ALA A 326 -3.65 -1.96 -32.30
C ALA A 326 -4.30 -2.49 -33.55
N GLY A 327 -4.37 -3.80 -33.74
CA GLY A 327 -4.94 -4.44 -34.91
C GLY A 327 -3.92 -5.24 -35.74
N PRO A 328 -4.30 -5.71 -36.95
CA PRO A 328 -3.42 -6.53 -37.79
C PRO A 328 -2.09 -5.82 -38.06
N GLY A 329 -0.99 -6.43 -37.65
CA GLY A 329 0.36 -5.90 -37.81
C GLY A 329 1.04 -5.43 -36.51
N PHE A 330 0.30 -5.34 -35.42
CA PHE A 330 0.86 -5.05 -34.09
C PHE A 330 0.70 -6.27 -33.20
N SER A 331 1.65 -7.17 -33.20
CA SER A 331 1.68 -8.28 -32.28
C SER A 331 2.64 -7.96 -31.11
N VAL A 332 2.15 -7.98 -29.90
CA VAL A 332 2.96 -7.76 -28.69
C VAL A 332 3.85 -8.95 -28.39
N PHE A 333 3.44 -10.15 -28.81
CA PHE A 333 4.16 -11.38 -28.56
C PHE A 333 4.29 -12.22 -29.81
N THR A 334 5.50 -12.24 -30.36
CA THR A 334 5.93 -13.34 -31.22
C THR A 334 6.54 -14.40 -30.29
N PRO A 335 6.10 -15.68 -30.36
CA PRO A 335 6.76 -16.73 -29.58
C PRO A 335 8.25 -16.73 -29.84
N GLY A 336 9.06 -16.49 -28.81
CA GLY A 336 10.52 -16.42 -28.89
C GLY A 336 11.12 -15.01 -28.91
N ASN A 337 10.33 -13.97 -29.02
CA ASN A 337 10.79 -12.59 -28.89
C ASN A 337 9.95 -11.85 -27.86
N ASN A 338 10.45 -11.79 -26.63
CA ASN A 338 9.71 -11.24 -25.49
C ASN A 338 9.57 -9.72 -25.50
N PHE A 339 10.21 -9.04 -26.46
CA PHE A 339 10.18 -7.59 -26.60
C PHE A 339 10.09 -7.22 -28.09
N PRO A 340 8.93 -6.77 -28.58
CA PRO A 340 8.85 -6.24 -29.93
C PRO A 340 9.76 -5.01 -30.05
N SER A 341 10.60 -5.03 -31.06
CA SER A 341 11.60 -3.98 -31.31
C SER A 341 11.01 -2.69 -31.84
N ASP A 342 9.75 -2.70 -32.27
CA ASP A 342 9.13 -1.61 -33.01
C ASP A 342 7.59 -1.65 -32.92
N GLY A 343 7.00 -0.51 -32.77
CA GLY A 343 5.55 -0.30 -32.88
C GLY A 343 4.72 -0.63 -31.63
N GLY A 344 5.38 -0.84 -30.49
CA GLY A 344 4.71 -1.01 -29.20
C GLY A 344 4.13 0.28 -28.64
N LEU A 345 3.33 0.18 -27.55
CA LEU A 345 2.98 1.35 -26.75
C LEU A 345 4.28 2.02 -26.27
N GLN A 346 4.29 3.32 -26.35
CA GLN A 346 5.41 4.12 -25.85
C GLN A 346 5.16 4.57 -24.42
N PHE A 347 3.93 4.94 -24.14
CA PHE A 347 3.46 5.32 -22.80
C PHE A 347 1.92 5.32 -22.76
N ALA A 348 1.38 5.48 -21.58
CA ALA A 348 -0.03 5.85 -21.41
C ALA A 348 -0.13 7.09 -20.52
N SER A 349 -1.13 7.92 -20.79
CA SER A 349 -1.54 9.01 -19.92
C SER A 349 -2.84 8.63 -19.22
N ALA A 350 -2.90 8.82 -17.90
CA ALA A 350 -4.01 8.39 -17.09
C ALA A 350 -4.51 9.50 -16.18
N HIS A 351 -5.81 9.67 -16.15
CA HIS A 351 -6.50 10.62 -15.28
C HIS A 351 -7.42 9.86 -14.34
N PHE A 352 -7.27 10.08 -13.05
CA PHE A 352 -8.13 9.49 -12.02
C PHE A 352 -8.80 10.54 -11.18
N LEU A 353 -10.07 10.31 -10.91
CA LEU A 353 -10.86 11.06 -9.94
C LEU A 353 -11.28 10.10 -8.83
N GLY A 354 -11.05 10.50 -7.58
CA GLY A 354 -11.39 9.71 -6.41
C GLY A 354 -12.20 10.51 -5.40
N VAL A 355 -13.17 9.84 -4.80
CA VAL A 355 -13.93 10.34 -3.64
C VAL A 355 -13.80 9.32 -2.54
N ASN A 356 -13.45 9.77 -1.34
CA ASN A 356 -13.32 8.93 -0.15
C ASN A 356 -13.96 9.65 1.04
N PHE A 357 -14.79 8.95 1.79
CA PHE A 357 -15.34 9.48 3.03
C PHE A 357 -15.26 8.46 4.17
N ASP A 358 -15.21 8.96 5.37
CA ASP A 358 -15.44 8.21 6.60
C ASP A 358 -16.31 9.05 7.57
N TRP A 359 -17.26 8.37 8.21
CA TRP A 359 -18.17 8.98 9.15
C TRP A 359 -18.36 8.13 10.40
N ALA A 360 -17.85 8.59 11.53
CA ALA A 360 -18.13 8.01 12.84
C ALA A 360 -19.50 8.50 13.34
N ILE A 361 -20.55 7.73 13.07
CA ILE A 361 -21.93 8.05 13.47
C ILE A 361 -22.07 8.04 15.00
N SER A 362 -21.35 7.13 15.65
CA SER A 362 -21.24 7.05 17.11
C SER A 362 -19.84 6.62 17.52
N LYS A 363 -19.57 6.50 18.82
CA LYS A 363 -18.28 6.00 19.32
C LYS A 363 -17.99 4.54 18.91
N GLY A 364 -19.04 3.72 18.76
CA GLY A 364 -18.89 2.30 18.44
C GLY A 364 -19.35 1.92 17.03
N PHE A 365 -19.71 2.88 16.19
CA PHE A 365 -20.21 2.60 14.85
C PHE A 365 -19.92 3.73 13.86
N GLY A 366 -19.50 3.36 12.67
CA GLY A 366 -19.31 4.28 11.57
C GLY A 366 -19.46 3.60 10.22
N ILE A 367 -19.51 4.44 9.20
CA ILE A 367 -19.60 4.04 7.80
C ILE A 367 -18.50 4.71 7.00
N PHE A 368 -18.14 4.10 5.90
CA PHE A 368 -17.14 4.65 4.99
C PHE A 368 -17.40 4.21 3.56
N GLY A 369 -16.76 4.89 2.62
CA GLY A 369 -16.85 4.52 1.22
C GLY A 369 -15.82 5.22 0.37
N ARG A 370 -15.59 4.62 -0.81
CA ARG A 370 -14.78 5.18 -1.88
C ARG A 370 -15.47 4.99 -3.22
N TYR A 371 -15.22 5.90 -4.11
CA TYR A 371 -15.50 5.74 -5.54
C TYR A 371 -14.33 6.31 -6.33
N GLY A 372 -13.90 5.57 -7.33
CA GLY A 372 -12.84 5.97 -8.23
C GLY A 372 -13.25 5.79 -9.69
N TYR A 373 -12.80 6.71 -10.54
CA TYR A 373 -12.96 6.60 -11.99
C TYR A 373 -11.66 6.95 -12.69
N GLY A 374 -11.27 6.11 -13.65
CA GLY A 374 -10.05 6.26 -14.44
C GLY A 374 -10.30 6.34 -15.94
N ASP A 375 -9.62 7.28 -16.59
CA ASP A 375 -9.51 7.41 -18.05
C ASP A 375 -8.05 7.29 -18.44
N VAL A 376 -7.70 6.24 -19.16
CA VAL A 376 -6.33 5.95 -19.59
C VAL A 376 -6.28 5.98 -21.12
N ASN A 377 -5.39 6.82 -21.64
CA ASN A 377 -5.12 6.91 -23.07
C ASN A 377 -3.81 6.19 -23.40
N LEU A 378 -3.88 5.22 -24.33
CA LEU A 378 -2.74 4.40 -24.74
C LEU A 378 -2.08 5.02 -25.99
N GLU A 379 -0.80 5.41 -25.84
CA GLU A 379 -0.06 6.09 -26.90
C GLU A 379 0.97 5.17 -27.57
N PRO A 380 1.17 5.23 -28.88
CA PRO A 380 0.63 6.21 -29.84
C PRO A 380 -0.68 5.79 -30.52
N ILE A 381 -1.34 4.72 -30.08
CA ILE A 381 -2.49 4.14 -30.80
C ILE A 381 -3.81 4.90 -30.54
N ASP A 382 -3.81 5.89 -29.65
CA ASP A 382 -4.98 6.68 -29.25
C ASP A 382 -6.19 5.78 -28.92
N ARG A 383 -6.00 4.82 -28.04
CA ARG A 383 -7.04 3.92 -27.52
C ARG A 383 -7.27 4.20 -26.05
N LYS A 384 -8.52 4.12 -25.64
CA LYS A 384 -8.92 4.41 -24.27
C LYS A 384 -9.32 3.18 -23.50
N VAL A 385 -8.88 3.15 -22.25
CA VAL A 385 -9.35 2.22 -21.22
C VAL A 385 -10.02 3.04 -20.14
N ASN A 386 -11.25 2.70 -19.78
CA ASN A 386 -11.95 3.33 -18.67
C ASN A 386 -12.30 2.28 -17.63
N VAL A 387 -12.04 2.64 -16.38
CA VAL A 387 -12.31 1.79 -15.23
C VAL A 387 -13.01 2.58 -14.13
N GLN A 388 -13.73 1.87 -13.30
CA GLN A 388 -14.29 2.42 -12.08
C GLN A 388 -14.13 1.44 -10.92
N SER A 389 -14.13 1.97 -9.70
CA SER A 389 -14.10 1.22 -8.46
C SER A 389 -15.11 1.76 -7.48
N PHE A 390 -15.60 0.89 -6.62
CA PHE A 390 -16.55 1.24 -5.58
C PHE A 390 -16.26 0.47 -4.30
N GLN A 391 -16.38 1.14 -3.16
CA GLN A 391 -16.27 0.53 -1.85
C GLN A 391 -17.31 1.15 -0.91
N ALA A 392 -17.97 0.32 -0.12
CA ALA A 392 -18.79 0.73 1.00
C ALA A 392 -18.58 -0.20 2.19
N GLY A 393 -18.51 0.35 3.39
CA GLY A 393 -18.23 -0.48 4.56
C GLY A 393 -18.75 0.10 5.87
N LEU A 394 -18.73 -0.78 6.86
CA LEU A 394 -19.14 -0.54 8.24
C LEU A 394 -17.93 -0.77 9.14
N GLY A 395 -17.70 0.16 10.07
CA GLY A 395 -16.66 0.05 11.08
C GLY A 395 -17.25 0.05 12.49
N PHE A 396 -16.73 -0.82 13.35
CA PHE A 396 -17.17 -1.01 14.72
C PHE A 396 -15.96 -0.86 15.66
N PRO A 397 -15.58 0.39 16.00
CA PRO A 397 -14.52 0.63 16.99
C PRO A 397 -14.91 0.10 18.36
N ASP A 398 -13.91 -0.34 19.12
CA ASP A 398 -14.04 -0.84 20.50
C ASP A 398 -15.02 -2.02 20.67
N LEU A 399 -15.31 -2.75 19.60
CA LEU A 399 -16.20 -3.89 19.65
C LEU A 399 -15.61 -4.99 20.57
N PHE A 400 -16.32 -5.32 21.65
CA PHE A 400 -15.94 -6.27 22.72
C PHE A 400 -14.66 -5.92 23.51
N LYS A 401 -13.77 -5.10 23.00
CA LYS A 401 -12.54 -4.69 23.66
C LYS A 401 -12.11 -3.29 23.23
N LYS A 402 -11.71 -2.48 24.19
CA LYS A 402 -11.16 -1.16 23.92
C LYS A 402 -9.92 -1.25 23.01
N GLY A 403 -9.88 -0.44 21.97
CA GLY A 403 -8.83 -0.45 20.95
C GLY A 403 -9.02 -1.50 19.86
N ALA A 404 -10.06 -2.35 19.94
CA ALA A 404 -10.42 -3.26 18.85
C ALA A 404 -11.13 -2.51 17.71
N LEU A 405 -11.07 -3.07 16.50
CA LEU A 405 -11.78 -2.57 15.33
C LEU A 405 -12.27 -3.74 14.47
N ALA A 406 -13.58 -3.92 14.37
CA ALA A 406 -14.17 -4.78 13.37
C ALA A 406 -14.57 -3.97 12.15
N VAL A 407 -14.34 -4.52 10.96
CA VAL A 407 -14.69 -3.88 9.69
C VAL A 407 -15.35 -4.92 8.79
N VAL A 408 -16.44 -4.51 8.15
CA VAL A 408 -17.06 -5.26 7.06
C VAL A 408 -17.16 -4.32 5.87
N THR A 409 -16.64 -4.73 4.73
CA THR A 409 -16.66 -3.92 3.51
C THR A 409 -17.07 -4.75 2.30
N PHE A 410 -17.84 -4.13 1.43
CA PHE A 410 -18.15 -4.61 0.09
C PHE A 410 -17.44 -3.72 -0.91
N LEU A 411 -16.78 -4.32 -1.88
CA LEU A 411 -16.08 -3.56 -2.90
C LEU A 411 -16.22 -4.19 -4.29
N MET A 412 -16.10 -3.36 -5.26
CA MET A 412 -15.90 -3.65 -6.66
C MET A 412 -14.53 -3.06 -7.02
N PRO A 413 -13.45 -3.86 -6.96
CA PRO A 413 -12.09 -3.35 -7.07
C PRO A 413 -11.81 -2.69 -8.41
N MET A 414 -12.30 -3.30 -9.49
CA MET A 414 -12.16 -2.75 -10.82
C MET A 414 -13.27 -3.27 -11.75
N ASP A 415 -14.11 -2.36 -12.21
CA ASP A 415 -15.03 -2.58 -13.32
C ASP A 415 -14.52 -1.87 -14.56
N ILE A 416 -14.47 -2.59 -15.67
CA ILE A 416 -13.93 -2.10 -16.94
C ILE A 416 -15.08 -1.66 -17.83
N THR A 417 -15.31 -0.36 -17.88
CA THR A 417 -16.42 0.23 -18.63
C THR A 417 -16.09 0.42 -20.12
N ARG A 418 -14.79 0.47 -20.48
CA ARG A 418 -14.33 0.61 -21.85
C ARG A 418 -12.93 0.05 -22.03
N GLY A 419 -12.65 -0.52 -23.20
CA GLY A 419 -11.31 -0.90 -23.59
C GLY A 419 -10.82 -2.23 -23.01
N ARG A 420 -11.71 -3.10 -22.55
CA ARG A 420 -11.40 -4.42 -21.95
C ARG A 420 -10.39 -5.22 -22.77
N ARG A 421 -10.50 -5.19 -24.11
CA ARG A 421 -9.57 -5.90 -25.00
C ARG A 421 -8.11 -5.46 -24.91
N PHE A 422 -7.85 -4.27 -24.37
CA PHE A 422 -6.50 -3.71 -24.24
C PHE A 422 -5.83 -4.03 -22.88
N PHE A 423 -6.49 -4.77 -22.01
CA PHE A 423 -5.86 -5.24 -20.79
C PHE A 423 -4.88 -6.38 -21.07
N ALA A 424 -3.77 -6.40 -20.35
CA ALA A 424 -2.81 -7.49 -20.42
C ALA A 424 -3.32 -8.75 -19.71
N ALA A 425 -4.00 -8.58 -18.57
CA ALA A 425 -4.57 -9.67 -17.79
C ALA A 425 -5.63 -9.12 -16.80
N GLY A 426 -6.45 -10.01 -16.25
CA GLY A 426 -7.43 -9.67 -15.21
C GLY A 426 -8.72 -9.00 -15.68
N ALA A 427 -8.88 -8.80 -16.98
CA ALA A 427 -10.07 -8.16 -17.52
C ALA A 427 -11.25 -9.11 -17.77
N GLY A 428 -11.00 -10.41 -17.81
CA GLY A 428 -12.04 -11.43 -17.99
C GLY A 428 -12.78 -11.36 -19.33
N ASP A 429 -13.97 -11.92 -19.37
CA ASP A 429 -14.81 -12.04 -20.55
C ASP A 429 -16.01 -11.06 -20.60
N GLY A 430 -16.17 -10.25 -19.58
CA GLY A 430 -17.27 -9.27 -19.47
C GLY A 430 -17.86 -9.17 -18.07
N GLY A 431 -17.47 -10.05 -17.18
CA GLY A 431 -17.88 -10.03 -15.78
C GLY A 431 -17.33 -8.83 -15.03
N THR A 432 -17.91 -8.60 -13.85
CA THR A 432 -17.43 -7.63 -12.87
C THR A 432 -17.15 -8.36 -11.56
N MET A 433 -15.92 -8.23 -11.06
CA MET A 433 -15.50 -8.81 -9.80
C MET A 433 -16.04 -8.01 -8.62
N TYR A 434 -16.53 -8.73 -7.61
CA TYR A 434 -16.91 -8.15 -6.32
C TYR A 434 -16.21 -8.88 -5.20
N GLU A 435 -16.02 -8.19 -4.09
CA GLU A 435 -15.43 -8.75 -2.88
C GLU A 435 -16.21 -8.30 -1.64
N LEU A 436 -16.45 -9.24 -0.76
CA LEU A 436 -16.95 -8.99 0.59
C LEU A 436 -15.85 -9.35 1.57
N GLU A 437 -15.41 -8.39 2.38
CA GLU A 437 -14.38 -8.57 3.38
C GLU A 437 -14.93 -8.39 4.79
N ALA A 438 -14.41 -9.16 5.73
CA ALA A 438 -14.61 -8.96 7.15
C ALA A 438 -13.28 -9.14 7.87
N SER A 439 -12.89 -8.18 8.70
CA SER A 439 -11.68 -8.28 9.52
C SER A 439 -11.93 -7.79 10.93
N TYR A 440 -11.17 -8.32 11.88
CA TYR A 440 -11.27 -7.93 13.28
C TYR A 440 -9.89 -7.74 13.89
N TYR A 441 -9.48 -6.49 14.07
CA TYR A 441 -8.27 -6.15 14.82
C TYR A 441 -8.55 -6.29 16.32
N PHE A 442 -7.91 -7.27 16.96
CA PHE A 442 -8.04 -7.56 18.38
C PHE A 442 -6.69 -7.32 19.08
N PRO A 443 -6.50 -6.19 19.78
CA PRO A 443 -5.29 -5.95 20.56
C PRO A 443 -5.26 -6.88 21.77
N VAL A 444 -4.29 -7.79 21.81
CA VAL A 444 -4.07 -8.67 22.99
C VAL A 444 -3.51 -7.80 24.14
N ASN A 445 -2.53 -6.98 23.81
CA ASN A 445 -1.92 -5.95 24.65
C ASN A 445 -1.40 -4.80 23.76
N ASP A 446 -0.62 -3.88 24.33
CA ASP A 446 -0.12 -2.70 23.61
C ASP A 446 0.83 -3.05 22.45
N ASN A 447 1.42 -4.25 22.45
CA ASN A 447 2.44 -4.68 21.49
C ASN A 447 1.99 -5.83 20.59
N ILE A 448 0.90 -6.53 20.92
CA ILE A 448 0.46 -7.72 20.20
C ILE A 448 -1.01 -7.61 19.83
N ALA A 449 -1.32 -7.85 18.57
CA ALA A 449 -2.69 -7.96 18.09
C ALA A 449 -2.89 -9.23 17.26
N LEU A 450 -4.10 -9.78 17.32
CA LEU A 450 -4.59 -10.85 16.45
C LEU A 450 -5.59 -10.26 15.48
N VAL A 451 -5.47 -10.61 14.21
CA VAL A 451 -6.33 -10.05 13.15
C VAL A 451 -6.83 -11.17 12.24
N PRO A 452 -7.90 -11.90 12.66
CA PRO A 452 -8.61 -12.75 11.74
C PRO A 452 -9.29 -11.93 10.65
N ALA A 453 -9.28 -12.47 9.42
CA ALA A 453 -9.97 -11.90 8.29
C ALA A 453 -10.55 -12.98 7.39
N PHE A 454 -11.67 -12.65 6.75
CA PHE A 454 -12.37 -13.47 5.78
C PHE A 454 -12.70 -12.64 4.55
N TYR A 455 -12.54 -13.24 3.38
CA TYR A 455 -12.87 -12.64 2.10
C TYR A 455 -13.70 -13.63 1.28
N ALA A 456 -14.75 -13.13 0.63
CA ALA A 456 -15.49 -13.86 -0.39
C ALA A 456 -15.38 -13.06 -1.70
N ILE A 457 -14.82 -13.68 -2.73
CA ILE A 457 -14.59 -13.07 -4.04
C ILE A 457 -15.55 -13.72 -5.02
N PHE A 458 -16.28 -12.89 -5.73
CA PHE A 458 -17.29 -13.25 -6.73
C PHE A 458 -16.81 -12.79 -8.10
N ASN A 459 -17.07 -13.57 -9.14
CA ASN A 459 -16.66 -13.31 -10.51
C ASN A 459 -15.16 -12.99 -10.62
N ALA A 460 -14.35 -13.77 -9.92
CA ALA A 460 -12.90 -13.57 -9.85
C ALA A 460 -12.32 -13.37 -11.26
N ASN A 461 -11.34 -12.48 -11.38
CA ASN A 461 -10.70 -12.13 -12.65
C ASN A 461 -11.67 -11.57 -13.71
N ASN A 462 -12.81 -11.03 -13.28
CA ASN A 462 -13.86 -10.51 -14.17
C ASN A 462 -14.44 -11.55 -15.14
N PHE A 463 -14.52 -12.82 -14.72
CA PHE A 463 -15.26 -13.88 -15.42
C PHE A 463 -16.58 -14.15 -14.70
N ASP A 464 -17.72 -13.95 -15.36
CA ASP A 464 -19.05 -14.21 -14.79
C ASP A 464 -19.27 -15.70 -14.44
N SER A 465 -18.54 -16.58 -15.12
CA SER A 465 -18.62 -18.03 -14.95
C SER A 465 -17.71 -18.58 -13.85
N ASN A 466 -16.89 -17.71 -13.23
CA ASN A 466 -15.99 -18.18 -12.18
C ASN A 466 -16.74 -18.54 -10.89
N PRO A 467 -16.38 -19.67 -10.26
CA PRO A 467 -16.88 -20.00 -8.96
C PRO A 467 -16.38 -19.00 -7.91
N ASN A 468 -17.10 -18.91 -6.80
CA ASN A 468 -16.71 -18.07 -5.68
C ASN A 468 -15.41 -18.58 -5.05
N ILE A 469 -14.55 -17.64 -4.66
CA ILE A 469 -13.33 -17.95 -3.92
C ILE A 469 -13.50 -17.44 -2.49
N TYR A 470 -13.07 -18.24 -1.53
CA TYR A 470 -13.09 -17.90 -0.11
C TYR A 470 -11.69 -17.90 0.43
N VAL A 471 -11.32 -16.82 1.13
CA VAL A 471 -10.00 -16.64 1.72
C VAL A 471 -10.14 -16.45 3.22
N PHE A 472 -9.36 -17.22 3.97
CA PHE A 472 -9.25 -17.10 5.43
C PHE A 472 -7.82 -16.69 5.76
N ASN A 473 -7.68 -15.62 6.52
CA ASN A 473 -6.40 -15.13 6.96
C ASN A 473 -6.38 -14.92 8.47
N MET A 474 -5.28 -15.32 9.12
CA MET A 474 -4.98 -15.00 10.51
C MET A 474 -3.65 -14.29 10.56
N ARG A 475 -3.65 -13.01 10.90
CA ARG A 475 -2.46 -12.21 11.13
C ARG A 475 -2.21 -12.06 12.63
N THR A 476 -1.00 -12.38 13.07
CA THR A 476 -0.48 -11.95 14.37
C THR A 476 0.46 -10.78 14.12
N GLN A 477 0.17 -9.64 14.75
CA GLN A 477 0.94 -8.41 14.61
C GLN A 477 1.69 -8.11 15.90
N PHE A 478 2.98 -7.84 15.79
CA PHE A 478 3.83 -7.35 16.86
C PHE A 478 4.28 -5.93 16.53
N SER A 479 4.18 -5.03 17.52
CA SER A 479 4.61 -3.63 17.40
C SER A 479 5.50 -3.24 18.57
N PHE A 480 6.57 -2.51 18.34
CA PHE A 480 7.53 -2.05 19.36
C PHE A 480 8.21 -0.76 18.95
#